data_d6c8477485c883c2ffa780f6259c093f
#
_entry.id   d6c8477485c883c2ffa780f6259c093f
#
_cell.length_a   1.000
_cell.length_b   1.000
_cell.length_c   1.000
_cell.angle_alpha   90.00
_cell.angle_beta   90.00
_cell.angle_gamma   90.00
#
_symmetry.space_group_name_H-M   'P 1'
#
loop_
_entity.id
_entity.type
_entity.pdbx_description
1 polymer ?
#
loop_
_entity_poly.entity_id
_entity_poly.type
_entity_poly.pdbx_seq_one_letter_code
_entity_poly.pdbx_strand_id
1 'polypeptide(L)'
;MKTMRLLQLRRSRTMAAEDDDMSKRIILITGANKGIGFETARQLAREGHTVIVAARDAAKAEAAVAQLAREGLGAEAVALDVTDAASIARAAEQVGARHGKLDTLVNNAGVVQEGWGTTTSQTTLDQWRGTFEANVFGLVAVTQAFLPLVRKSEAGRIVNVSSILGSLTLHADPSSPIYDMKSVAYDTSKAAVNQYTIHLAHELRDTGIKVNAAHPGWVKTDLGGEQAPMEVEDGAKTSVWLATLPADGPTGGFFHMRDRLPW
;
A
#
# COMPACT_ATOMS: atom_id res chain seq x y z
N MET A 1 14.31 44.61 -25.39
CA MET A 1 14.85 43.81 -24.26
C MET A 1 13.85 43.57 -23.09
N LYS A 2 12.96 44.51 -22.73
CA LYS A 2 11.95 44.29 -21.66
C LYS A 2 10.86 43.25 -21.98
N THR A 3 10.43 43.14 -23.24
CA THR A 3 9.37 42.25 -23.68
C THR A 3 9.78 40.76 -23.66
N MET A 4 11.04 40.46 -23.99
CA MET A 4 11.58 39.08 -23.94
C MET A 4 11.70 38.53 -22.51
N ARG A 5 12.03 39.39 -21.53
CA ARG A 5 12.16 39.01 -20.12
C ARG A 5 10.79 38.69 -19.48
N LEU A 6 9.72 39.36 -19.90
CA LEU A 6 8.35 39.11 -19.46
C LEU A 6 7.78 37.81 -20.03
N LEU A 7 8.15 37.42 -21.25
CA LEU A 7 7.78 36.15 -21.86
C LEU A 7 8.50 34.94 -21.23
N GLN A 8 9.77 35.12 -20.85
CA GLN A 8 10.51 34.06 -20.13
C GLN A 8 9.99 33.85 -18.70
N LEU A 9 9.65 34.93 -17.99
CA LEU A 9 9.06 34.85 -16.64
C LEU A 9 7.63 34.26 -16.64
N ARG A 10 6.86 34.52 -17.70
CA ARG A 10 5.54 33.85 -17.86
C ARG A 10 5.68 32.34 -18.18
N ARG A 11 6.62 31.98 -19.08
CA ARG A 11 6.89 30.56 -19.39
C ARG A 11 7.42 29.78 -18.19
N SER A 12 8.34 30.35 -17.40
CA SER A 12 8.85 29.67 -16.19
C SER A 12 7.80 29.56 -15.08
N ARG A 13 6.87 30.52 -14.98
CA ARG A 13 5.76 30.43 -14.01
C ARG A 13 4.68 29.44 -14.43
N THR A 14 4.39 29.32 -15.74
CA THR A 14 3.43 28.30 -16.25
C THR A 14 4.02 26.91 -16.13
N MET A 15 5.30 26.70 -16.47
CA MET A 15 5.96 25.39 -16.33
C MET A 15 6.10 24.97 -14.86
N ALA A 16 6.41 25.90 -13.93
CA ALA A 16 6.47 25.58 -12.50
C ALA A 16 5.08 25.30 -11.87
N ALA A 17 4.02 25.90 -12.40
CA ALA A 17 2.65 25.60 -11.95
C ALA A 17 2.10 24.32 -12.58
N GLU A 18 2.51 23.97 -13.79
CA GLU A 18 2.17 22.71 -14.46
C GLU A 18 2.96 21.54 -13.87
N ASP A 19 4.23 21.71 -13.48
CA ASP A 19 5.02 20.70 -12.76
C ASP A 19 4.49 20.43 -11.33
N ASP A 20 3.93 21.43 -10.64
CA ASP A 20 3.36 21.25 -9.29
C ASP A 20 2.00 20.51 -9.33
N ASP A 21 1.22 20.66 -10.40
CA ASP A 21 -0.05 19.94 -10.59
C ASP A 21 0.16 18.50 -11.13
N MET A 22 1.24 18.24 -11.88
CA MET A 22 1.63 16.91 -12.38
C MET A 22 2.19 16.00 -11.25
N SER A 23 2.56 16.56 -10.09
CA SER A 23 3.09 15.81 -8.95
C SER A 23 2.01 15.20 -8.05
N LYS A 24 0.79 15.76 -8.02
CA LYS A 24 -0.30 15.30 -7.16
C LYS A 24 -0.91 14.00 -7.66
N ARG A 25 -0.87 12.97 -6.81
CA ARG A 25 -1.45 11.64 -7.06
C ARG A 25 -2.74 11.45 -6.27
N ILE A 26 -3.67 10.68 -6.82
CA ILE A 26 -4.84 10.16 -6.12
C ILE A 26 -4.45 8.76 -5.61
N ILE A 27 -4.39 8.59 -4.28
CA ILE A 27 -3.82 7.41 -3.63
C ILE A 27 -4.86 6.79 -2.69
N LEU A 28 -5.24 5.55 -2.93
CA LEU A 28 -6.10 4.79 -2.04
C LEU A 28 -5.27 3.81 -1.21
N ILE A 29 -5.53 3.77 0.11
CA ILE A 29 -4.83 2.90 1.04
C ILE A 29 -5.86 2.08 1.81
N THR A 30 -5.81 0.75 1.69
CA THR A 30 -6.71 -0.15 2.41
C THR A 30 -6.25 -0.35 3.86
N GLY A 31 -7.19 -0.48 4.81
CA GLY A 31 -6.87 -0.64 6.22
C GLY A 31 -6.16 0.58 6.83
N ALA A 32 -6.45 1.78 6.33
CA ALA A 32 -5.73 3.01 6.67
C ALA A 32 -6.32 3.79 7.86
N ASN A 33 -7.20 3.20 8.66
CA ASN A 33 -7.77 3.85 9.83
C ASN A 33 -6.85 3.85 11.06
N LYS A 34 -5.73 3.11 11.05
CA LYS A 34 -4.74 3.02 12.14
C LYS A 34 -3.40 2.46 11.63
N GLY A 35 -2.39 2.51 12.52
CA GLY A 35 -1.09 1.88 12.30
C GLY A 35 -0.38 2.34 11.03
N ILE A 36 0.30 1.40 10.36
CA ILE A 36 1.12 1.69 9.17
C ILE A 36 0.29 2.32 8.04
N GLY A 37 -0.93 1.84 7.80
CA GLY A 37 -1.79 2.40 6.76
C GLY A 37 -2.17 3.85 7.02
N PHE A 38 -2.50 4.20 8.27
CA PHE A 38 -2.80 5.57 8.66
C PHE A 38 -1.57 6.48 8.54
N GLU A 39 -0.41 5.99 8.97
CA GLU A 39 0.83 6.77 8.87
C GLU A 39 1.27 6.94 7.41
N THR A 40 1.09 5.91 6.57
CA THR A 40 1.29 6.04 5.12
C THR A 40 0.37 7.13 4.53
N ALA A 41 -0.89 7.17 4.95
CA ALA A 41 -1.84 8.21 4.55
C ALA A 41 -1.38 9.61 5.01
N ARG A 42 -0.91 9.72 6.25
CA ARG A 42 -0.41 10.98 6.82
C ARG A 42 0.80 11.52 6.05
N GLN A 43 1.79 10.68 5.80
CA GLN A 43 3.01 11.10 5.07
C GLN A 43 2.69 11.53 3.64
N LEU A 44 1.89 10.74 2.91
CA LEU A 44 1.47 11.09 1.55
C LEU A 44 0.61 12.36 1.48
N ALA A 45 -0.26 12.58 2.48
CA ALA A 45 -1.03 13.84 2.57
C ALA A 45 -0.12 15.05 2.86
N ARG A 46 0.95 14.88 3.67
CA ARG A 46 1.97 15.93 3.89
C ARG A 46 2.77 16.27 2.64
N GLU A 47 2.97 15.29 1.74
CA GLU A 47 3.57 15.51 0.41
C GLU A 47 2.60 16.16 -0.59
N GLY A 48 1.37 16.49 -0.18
CA GLY A 48 0.38 17.21 -0.99
C GLY A 48 -0.50 16.31 -1.88
N HIS A 49 -0.43 14.98 -1.73
CA HIS A 49 -1.24 14.04 -2.50
C HIS A 49 -2.70 14.02 -2.04
N THR A 50 -3.63 13.67 -2.93
CA THR A 50 -5.02 13.35 -2.59
C THR A 50 -5.09 11.94 -2.04
N VAL A 51 -5.32 11.80 -0.73
CA VAL A 51 -5.31 10.52 -0.04
C VAL A 51 -6.73 10.04 0.28
N ILE A 52 -7.02 8.79 -0.06
CA ILE A 52 -8.28 8.12 0.23
C ILE A 52 -8.00 7.05 1.31
N VAL A 53 -8.47 7.30 2.52
CA VAL A 53 -8.41 6.40 3.66
C VAL A 53 -9.54 5.39 3.53
N ALA A 54 -9.20 4.13 3.22
CA ALA A 54 -10.19 3.07 3.12
C ALA A 54 -10.14 2.14 4.35
N ALA A 55 -11.29 1.91 4.97
CA ALA A 55 -11.45 1.00 6.09
C ALA A 55 -12.81 0.29 6.02
N ARG A 56 -12.89 -0.94 6.57
CA ARG A 56 -14.14 -1.74 6.57
C ARG A 56 -15.30 -1.06 7.32
N ASP A 57 -14.98 -0.28 8.32
CA ASP A 57 -15.92 0.51 9.12
C ASP A 57 -15.84 1.97 8.67
N ALA A 58 -16.95 2.49 8.12
CA ALA A 58 -17.05 3.85 7.64
C ALA A 58 -16.74 4.89 8.72
N ALA A 59 -17.25 4.69 9.94
CA ALA A 59 -17.01 5.62 11.05
C ALA A 59 -15.52 5.68 11.44
N LYS A 60 -14.79 4.55 11.33
CA LYS A 60 -13.34 4.52 11.57
C LYS A 60 -12.56 5.22 10.46
N ALA A 61 -13.00 5.09 9.20
CA ALA A 61 -12.39 5.82 8.09
C ALA A 61 -12.60 7.35 8.27
N GLU A 62 -13.80 7.78 8.61
CA GLU A 62 -14.14 9.18 8.88
C GLU A 62 -13.37 9.74 10.07
N ALA A 63 -13.24 8.98 11.17
CA ALA A 63 -12.45 9.38 12.33
C ALA A 63 -10.97 9.57 12.00
N ALA A 64 -10.40 8.71 11.15
CA ALA A 64 -9.04 8.84 10.67
C ALA A 64 -8.85 10.10 9.80
N VAL A 65 -9.78 10.36 8.90
CA VAL A 65 -9.78 11.60 8.10
C VAL A 65 -9.91 12.84 8.99
N ALA A 66 -10.80 12.83 9.99
CA ALA A 66 -10.93 13.91 10.94
C ALA A 66 -9.64 14.12 11.77
N GLN A 67 -8.87 13.06 12.05
CA GLN A 67 -7.56 13.18 12.70
C GLN A 67 -6.54 13.88 11.78
N LEU A 68 -6.47 13.49 10.51
CA LEU A 68 -5.60 14.15 9.53
C LEU A 68 -5.98 15.62 9.34
N ALA A 69 -7.27 15.93 9.30
CA ALA A 69 -7.76 17.31 9.19
C ALA A 69 -7.31 18.20 10.37
N ARG A 70 -7.24 17.66 11.60
CA ARG A 70 -6.70 18.38 12.77
C ARG A 70 -5.20 18.71 12.63
N GLU A 71 -4.48 17.96 11.81
CA GLU A 71 -3.07 18.22 11.45
C GLU A 71 -2.95 19.15 10.23
N GLY A 72 -4.08 19.69 9.70
CA GLY A 72 -4.10 20.52 8.50
C GLY A 72 -3.95 19.73 7.19
N LEU A 73 -4.14 18.41 7.23
CA LEU A 73 -3.99 17.50 6.09
C LEU A 73 -5.35 17.12 5.52
N GLY A 74 -5.50 17.24 4.19
CA GLY A 74 -6.70 16.80 3.47
C GLY A 74 -6.66 15.31 3.17
N ALA A 75 -7.77 14.61 3.46
CA ALA A 75 -7.96 13.23 3.06
C ALA A 75 -9.47 12.94 2.88
N GLU A 76 -9.80 11.83 2.22
CA GLU A 76 -11.16 11.37 1.98
C GLU A 76 -11.38 9.99 2.61
N ALA A 77 -12.59 9.74 3.11
CA ALA A 77 -12.97 8.46 3.67
C ALA A 77 -13.74 7.61 2.65
N VAL A 78 -13.43 6.31 2.60
CA VAL A 78 -14.19 5.31 1.85
C VAL A 78 -14.38 4.05 2.70
N ALA A 79 -15.64 3.57 2.79
CA ALA A 79 -15.91 2.27 3.39
C ALA A 79 -15.48 1.15 2.43
N LEU A 80 -14.53 0.32 2.85
CA LEU A 80 -14.03 -0.80 2.07
C LEU A 80 -13.64 -1.96 2.99
N ASP A 81 -14.44 -3.02 2.95
CA ASP A 81 -14.09 -4.32 3.52
C ASP A 81 -13.49 -5.18 2.42
N VAL A 82 -12.22 -5.55 2.58
CA VAL A 82 -11.48 -6.35 1.59
C VAL A 82 -12.03 -7.78 1.45
N THR A 83 -12.84 -8.23 2.40
CA THR A 83 -13.46 -9.57 2.40
C THR A 83 -14.90 -9.55 1.87
N ASP A 84 -15.45 -8.39 1.51
CA ASP A 84 -16.79 -8.22 0.95
C ASP A 84 -16.75 -7.69 -0.48
N ALA A 85 -17.04 -8.54 -1.45
CA ALA A 85 -17.05 -8.19 -2.87
C ALA A 85 -17.99 -7.01 -3.19
N ALA A 86 -19.15 -6.91 -2.52
CA ALA A 86 -20.07 -5.81 -2.72
C ALA A 86 -19.52 -4.50 -2.15
N SER A 87 -18.83 -4.53 -1.02
CA SER A 87 -18.11 -3.39 -0.44
C SER A 87 -17.02 -2.90 -1.38
N ILE A 88 -16.22 -3.83 -1.93
CA ILE A 88 -15.14 -3.51 -2.87
C ILE A 88 -15.71 -2.83 -4.14
N ALA A 89 -16.77 -3.38 -4.70
CA ALA A 89 -17.40 -2.85 -5.91
C ALA A 89 -17.93 -1.42 -5.68
N ARG A 90 -18.65 -1.18 -4.57
CA ARG A 90 -19.14 0.15 -4.20
C ARG A 90 -18.01 1.16 -4.01
N ALA A 91 -16.93 0.75 -3.36
CA ALA A 91 -15.75 1.60 -3.15
C ALA A 91 -15.10 1.99 -4.50
N ALA A 92 -14.94 1.04 -5.42
CA ALA A 92 -14.36 1.29 -6.74
C ALA A 92 -15.26 2.23 -7.58
N GLU A 93 -16.58 2.03 -7.52
CA GLU A 93 -17.56 2.93 -8.18
C GLU A 93 -17.49 4.35 -7.60
N GLN A 94 -17.48 4.49 -6.27
CA GLN A 94 -17.40 5.79 -5.59
C GLN A 94 -16.12 6.55 -5.98
N VAL A 95 -14.96 5.89 -5.95
CA VAL A 95 -13.68 6.50 -6.34
C VAL A 95 -13.67 6.84 -7.84
N GLY A 96 -14.18 5.94 -8.67
CA GLY A 96 -14.31 6.16 -10.11
C GLY A 96 -15.20 7.34 -10.47
N ALA A 97 -16.35 7.47 -9.80
CA ALA A 97 -17.28 8.59 -10.01
C ALA A 97 -16.70 9.94 -9.57
N ARG A 98 -15.91 9.94 -8.46
CA ARG A 98 -15.35 11.18 -7.91
C ARG A 98 -14.10 11.65 -8.65
N HIS A 99 -13.22 10.72 -9.01
CA HIS A 99 -11.87 11.05 -9.51
C HIS A 99 -11.61 10.63 -10.96
N GLY A 100 -12.41 9.75 -11.51
CA GLY A 100 -12.25 9.21 -12.87
C GLY A 100 -11.08 8.25 -13.03
N LYS A 101 -10.03 8.34 -12.19
CA LYS A 101 -8.81 7.52 -12.18
C LYS A 101 -8.34 7.25 -10.75
N LEU A 102 -7.35 6.40 -10.62
CA LEU A 102 -6.58 6.19 -9.39
C LEU A 102 -5.09 6.13 -9.78
N ASP A 103 -4.24 6.96 -9.17
CA ASP A 103 -2.81 6.95 -9.49
C ASP A 103 -2.05 5.89 -8.68
N THR A 104 -2.45 5.64 -7.43
CA THR A 104 -1.79 4.63 -6.60
C THR A 104 -2.79 3.85 -5.77
N LEU A 105 -2.66 2.52 -5.79
CA LEU A 105 -3.33 1.60 -4.88
C LEU A 105 -2.30 1.03 -3.90
N VAL A 106 -2.52 1.24 -2.60
CA VAL A 106 -1.75 0.62 -1.52
C VAL A 106 -2.62 -0.43 -0.83
N ASN A 107 -2.37 -1.69 -1.12
CA ASN A 107 -2.98 -2.85 -0.47
C ASN A 107 -2.27 -3.08 0.86
N ASN A 108 -2.73 -2.37 1.92
CA ASN A 108 -2.14 -2.43 3.25
C ASN A 108 -2.97 -3.30 4.23
N ALA A 109 -4.27 -3.47 4.02
CA ALA A 109 -5.10 -4.30 4.89
C ALA A 109 -4.53 -5.71 5.04
N GLY A 110 -4.43 -6.19 6.28
CA GLY A 110 -3.94 -7.53 6.57
C GLY A 110 -4.16 -7.90 8.03
N VAL A 111 -4.18 -9.20 8.28
CA VAL A 111 -4.42 -9.81 9.60
C VAL A 111 -3.46 -10.97 9.85
N VAL A 112 -3.30 -11.31 11.14
CA VAL A 112 -2.73 -12.57 11.63
C VAL A 112 -3.84 -13.23 12.46
N GLN A 113 -4.23 -14.44 12.13
CA GLN A 113 -5.30 -15.18 12.84
C GLN A 113 -4.73 -16.20 13.84
N GLU A 114 -3.53 -16.70 13.58
CA GLU A 114 -2.83 -17.59 14.52
C GLU A 114 -2.13 -16.79 15.63
N GLY A 115 -2.06 -17.39 16.83
CA GLY A 115 -1.22 -16.83 17.90
C GLY A 115 0.27 -17.04 17.63
N TRP A 116 1.09 -16.09 18.06
CA TRP A 116 2.54 -16.22 18.00
C TRP A 116 3.02 -17.47 18.75
N GLY A 117 3.86 -18.26 18.11
CA GLY A 117 4.33 -19.54 18.66
C GLY A 117 3.43 -20.74 18.41
N THR A 118 2.30 -20.56 17.71
CA THR A 118 1.49 -21.71 17.24
C THR A 118 2.31 -22.51 16.23
N THR A 119 2.45 -23.82 16.46
CA THR A 119 3.20 -24.68 15.55
C THR A 119 2.44 -24.91 14.24
N THR A 120 3.17 -25.17 13.16
CA THR A 120 2.60 -25.41 11.82
C THR A 120 1.50 -26.46 11.82
N SER A 121 1.69 -27.55 12.57
CA SER A 121 0.73 -28.65 12.64
C SER A 121 -0.50 -28.37 13.53
N GLN A 122 -0.46 -27.32 14.34
CA GLN A 122 -1.55 -26.92 15.24
C GLN A 122 -2.39 -25.77 14.67
N THR A 123 -1.91 -25.08 13.65
CA THR A 123 -2.65 -24.00 13.01
C THR A 123 -3.91 -24.55 12.33
N THR A 124 -5.06 -24.09 12.78
CA THR A 124 -6.36 -24.63 12.32
C THR A 124 -6.70 -24.14 10.90
N LEU A 125 -7.56 -24.92 10.19
CA LEU A 125 -8.04 -24.52 8.88
C LEU A 125 -8.81 -23.19 8.89
N ASP A 126 -9.47 -22.86 10.00
CA ASP A 126 -10.19 -21.57 10.10
C ASP A 126 -9.22 -20.38 10.24
N GLN A 127 -8.11 -20.55 10.95
CA GLN A 127 -7.02 -19.55 10.98
C GLN A 127 -6.39 -19.38 9.58
N TRP A 128 -6.15 -20.47 8.86
CA TRP A 128 -5.70 -20.43 7.47
C TRP A 128 -6.68 -19.66 6.58
N ARG A 129 -7.96 -20.05 6.61
CA ARG A 129 -9.00 -19.41 5.79
C ARG A 129 -9.13 -17.91 6.09
N GLY A 130 -9.23 -17.54 7.37
CA GLY A 130 -9.38 -16.14 7.75
C GLY A 130 -8.17 -15.28 7.37
N THR A 131 -6.96 -15.84 7.50
CA THR A 131 -5.72 -15.14 7.09
C THR A 131 -5.69 -14.97 5.56
N PHE A 132 -5.95 -16.04 4.79
CA PHE A 132 -5.95 -15.97 3.33
C PHE A 132 -7.07 -15.12 2.76
N GLU A 133 -8.26 -15.16 3.37
CA GLU A 133 -9.40 -14.34 2.95
C GLU A 133 -9.05 -12.85 2.93
N ALA A 134 -8.46 -12.36 4.01
CA ALA A 134 -8.08 -10.94 4.09
C ALA A 134 -6.79 -10.62 3.31
N ASN A 135 -5.73 -11.41 3.53
CA ASN A 135 -4.38 -11.05 3.07
C ASN A 135 -4.14 -11.35 1.59
N VAL A 136 -4.84 -12.35 1.04
CA VAL A 136 -4.64 -12.82 -0.34
C VAL A 136 -5.86 -12.54 -1.20
N PHE A 137 -7.00 -13.20 -0.91
CA PHE A 137 -8.18 -13.05 -1.76
C PHE A 137 -8.73 -11.64 -1.75
N GLY A 138 -8.77 -10.98 -0.59
CA GLY A 138 -9.17 -9.59 -0.46
C GLY A 138 -8.25 -8.64 -1.22
N LEU A 139 -6.93 -8.82 -1.10
CA LEU A 139 -5.95 -8.03 -1.86
C LEU A 139 -6.15 -8.20 -3.38
N VAL A 140 -6.32 -9.43 -3.85
CA VAL A 140 -6.56 -9.72 -5.27
C VAL A 140 -7.86 -9.07 -5.74
N ALA A 141 -8.95 -9.25 -5.00
CA ALA A 141 -10.27 -8.69 -5.34
C ALA A 141 -10.25 -7.16 -5.41
N VAL A 142 -9.64 -6.49 -4.41
CA VAL A 142 -9.45 -5.04 -4.42
C VAL A 142 -8.62 -4.61 -5.63
N THR A 143 -7.50 -5.30 -5.88
CA THR A 143 -6.65 -4.96 -7.04
C THR A 143 -7.40 -5.09 -8.35
N GLN A 144 -8.16 -6.18 -8.56
CA GLN A 144 -8.96 -6.37 -9.77
C GLN A 144 -10.03 -5.29 -9.95
N ALA A 145 -10.72 -4.89 -8.87
CA ALA A 145 -11.76 -3.86 -8.93
C ALA A 145 -11.20 -2.46 -9.23
N PHE A 146 -10.01 -2.13 -8.71
CA PHE A 146 -9.40 -0.82 -8.89
C PHE A 146 -8.45 -0.73 -10.09
N LEU A 147 -7.98 -1.85 -10.65
CA LEU A 147 -7.07 -1.88 -11.79
C LEU A 147 -7.58 -1.09 -13.01
N PRO A 148 -8.89 -1.11 -13.37
CA PRO A 148 -9.39 -0.26 -14.45
C PRO A 148 -9.19 1.24 -14.20
N LEU A 149 -9.22 1.70 -12.95
CA LEU A 149 -8.94 3.08 -12.58
C LEU A 149 -7.43 3.37 -12.59
N VAL A 150 -6.60 2.42 -12.14
CA VAL A 150 -5.14 2.55 -12.19
C VAL A 150 -4.63 2.58 -13.63
N ARG A 151 -5.24 1.84 -14.54
CA ARG A 151 -4.92 1.86 -15.98
C ARG A 151 -5.23 3.20 -16.67
N LYS A 152 -6.04 4.07 -16.05
CA LYS A 152 -6.29 5.43 -16.55
C LYS A 152 -5.25 6.46 -16.07
N SER A 153 -4.36 6.06 -15.18
CA SER A 153 -3.26 6.90 -14.71
C SER A 153 -2.06 6.79 -15.66
N GLU A 154 -1.42 7.90 -15.98
CA GLU A 154 -0.17 7.93 -16.73
C GLU A 154 1.03 7.42 -15.90
N ALA A 155 0.87 7.42 -14.57
CA ALA A 155 1.91 7.03 -13.61
C ALA A 155 1.39 6.05 -12.55
N GLY A 156 0.68 4.99 -12.97
CA GLY A 156 0.03 4.03 -12.08
C GLY A 156 1.02 3.31 -11.15
N ARG A 157 0.66 3.14 -9.86
CA ARG A 157 1.45 2.39 -8.86
C ARG A 157 0.54 1.43 -8.11
N ILE A 158 1.03 0.22 -7.87
CA ILE A 158 0.39 -0.77 -6.98
C ILE A 158 1.43 -1.21 -5.97
N VAL A 159 1.15 -0.97 -4.70
CA VAL A 159 2.00 -1.35 -3.56
C VAL A 159 1.27 -2.41 -2.75
N ASN A 160 1.83 -3.60 -2.70
CA ASN A 160 1.31 -4.70 -1.89
C ASN A 160 2.12 -4.79 -0.60
N VAL A 161 1.49 -4.47 0.55
CA VAL A 161 2.16 -4.58 1.84
C VAL A 161 2.31 -6.04 2.22
N SER A 162 3.54 -6.52 2.11
CA SER A 162 3.98 -7.87 2.44
C SER A 162 4.72 -7.88 3.79
N SER A 163 5.55 -8.86 4.00
CA SER A 163 6.40 -9.03 5.18
C SER A 163 7.66 -9.78 4.77
N ILE A 164 8.78 -9.54 5.47
CA ILE A 164 9.98 -10.38 5.36
C ILE A 164 9.65 -11.85 5.64
N LEU A 165 8.64 -12.11 6.47
CA LEU A 165 8.12 -13.43 6.76
C LEU A 165 7.46 -14.13 5.55
N GLY A 166 7.26 -13.43 4.43
CA GLY A 166 6.87 -14.01 3.15
C GLY A 166 8.05 -14.45 2.27
N SER A 167 9.29 -14.28 2.74
CA SER A 167 10.49 -14.68 2.00
C SER A 167 10.79 -16.17 2.20
N LEU A 168 10.60 -16.97 1.15
CA LEU A 168 10.95 -18.38 1.17
C LEU A 168 12.47 -18.58 1.32
N THR A 169 13.25 -17.73 0.67
CA THR A 169 14.72 -17.75 0.74
C THR A 169 15.19 -17.59 2.18
N LEU A 170 14.69 -16.57 2.91
CA LEU A 170 15.11 -16.31 4.28
C LEU A 170 14.57 -17.33 5.28
N HIS A 171 13.38 -17.88 5.05
CA HIS A 171 12.83 -18.94 5.91
C HIS A 171 13.56 -20.27 5.77
N ALA A 172 14.21 -20.52 4.64
CA ALA A 172 14.97 -21.76 4.38
C ALA A 172 16.43 -21.68 4.84
N ASP A 173 16.95 -20.49 5.14
CA ASP A 173 18.35 -20.26 5.54
C ASP A 173 18.48 -20.26 7.08
N PRO A 174 19.18 -21.26 7.69
CA PRO A 174 19.40 -21.32 9.14
C PRO A 174 20.17 -20.12 9.72
N SER A 175 20.88 -19.37 8.89
CA SER A 175 21.59 -18.15 9.32
C SER A 175 20.73 -16.89 9.28
N SER A 176 19.52 -16.98 8.73
CA SER A 176 18.60 -15.85 8.61
C SER A 176 18.03 -15.43 9.97
N PRO A 177 17.86 -14.11 10.21
CA PRO A 177 17.26 -13.61 11.45
C PRO A 177 15.80 -14.00 11.65
N ILE A 178 15.12 -14.47 10.58
CA ILE A 178 13.71 -14.92 10.65
C ILE A 178 13.58 -16.45 10.64
N TYR A 179 14.69 -17.19 10.66
CA TYR A 179 14.65 -18.66 10.55
C TYR A 179 13.73 -19.33 11.58
N ASP A 180 13.77 -18.86 12.82
CA ASP A 180 12.95 -19.39 13.93
C ASP A 180 11.60 -18.67 14.09
N MET A 181 11.34 -17.65 13.29
CA MET A 181 10.07 -16.91 13.34
C MET A 181 9.05 -17.58 12.41
N LYS A 182 8.13 -18.37 12.98
CA LYS A 182 7.16 -19.14 12.19
C LYS A 182 5.73 -18.80 12.60
N SER A 183 4.96 -18.24 11.67
CA SER A 183 3.52 -18.01 11.70
C SER A 183 2.95 -18.50 10.38
N VAL A 184 2.72 -19.80 10.27
CA VAL A 184 2.62 -20.50 8.98
C VAL A 184 1.51 -19.97 8.06
N ALA A 185 0.32 -19.65 8.58
CA ALA A 185 -0.75 -19.12 7.73
C ALA A 185 -0.43 -17.68 7.28
N TYR A 186 0.11 -16.86 8.18
CA TYR A 186 0.53 -15.50 7.84
C TYR A 186 1.70 -15.50 6.85
N ASP A 187 2.79 -16.22 7.16
CA ASP A 187 3.99 -16.29 6.34
C ASP A 187 3.65 -16.76 4.92
N THR A 188 2.86 -17.83 4.82
CA THR A 188 2.41 -18.36 3.52
C THR A 188 1.50 -17.37 2.79
N SER A 189 0.63 -16.62 3.50
CA SER A 189 -0.18 -15.59 2.87
C SER A 189 0.68 -14.47 2.29
N LYS A 190 1.77 -14.09 2.97
CA LYS A 190 2.69 -13.04 2.49
C LYS A 190 3.59 -13.56 1.36
N ALA A 191 3.94 -14.85 1.34
CA ALA A 191 4.58 -15.48 0.19
C ALA A 191 3.64 -15.48 -1.04
N ALA A 192 2.35 -15.74 -0.84
CA ALA A 192 1.36 -15.63 -1.91
C ALA A 192 1.21 -14.20 -2.44
N VAL A 193 1.23 -13.19 -1.58
CA VAL A 193 1.25 -11.76 -1.96
C VAL A 193 2.51 -11.43 -2.77
N ASN A 194 3.67 -11.95 -2.38
CA ASN A 194 4.92 -11.78 -3.11
C ASN A 194 4.81 -12.39 -4.52
N GLN A 195 4.32 -13.62 -4.63
CA GLN A 195 4.12 -14.29 -5.91
C GLN A 195 3.10 -13.54 -6.79
N TYR A 196 1.97 -13.08 -6.24
CA TYR A 196 1.00 -12.27 -6.94
C TYR A 196 1.61 -10.96 -7.48
N THR A 197 2.46 -10.31 -6.69
CA THR A 197 3.17 -9.09 -7.08
C THR A 197 4.04 -9.31 -8.33
N ILE A 198 4.78 -10.42 -8.38
CA ILE A 198 5.61 -10.80 -9.53
C ILE A 198 4.75 -11.00 -10.78
N HIS A 199 3.65 -11.76 -10.66
CA HIS A 199 2.76 -12.06 -11.80
C HIS A 199 2.08 -10.79 -12.32
N LEU A 200 1.56 -9.94 -11.44
CA LEU A 200 0.90 -8.70 -11.84
C LEU A 200 1.91 -7.71 -12.46
N ALA A 201 3.13 -7.62 -11.92
CA ALA A 201 4.19 -6.81 -12.52
C ALA A 201 4.55 -7.31 -13.94
N HIS A 202 4.58 -8.62 -14.15
CA HIS A 202 4.81 -9.22 -15.46
C HIS A 202 3.66 -8.93 -16.44
N GLU A 203 2.41 -9.07 -16.00
CA GLU A 203 1.22 -8.73 -16.80
C GLU A 203 1.26 -7.27 -17.27
N LEU A 204 1.67 -6.36 -16.39
CA LEU A 204 1.65 -4.92 -16.64
C LEU A 204 2.98 -4.36 -17.16
N ARG A 205 3.94 -5.21 -17.55
CA ARG A 205 5.30 -4.81 -17.95
C ARG A 205 5.36 -3.84 -19.14
N ASP A 206 4.41 -3.95 -20.05
CA ASP A 206 4.33 -3.11 -21.26
C ASP A 206 3.48 -1.83 -21.01
N THR A 207 3.20 -1.52 -19.74
CA THR A 207 2.51 -0.31 -19.28
C THR A 207 3.44 0.56 -18.44
N GLY A 208 3.02 1.79 -18.15
CA GLY A 208 3.73 2.66 -17.20
C GLY A 208 3.51 2.27 -15.72
N ILE A 209 2.70 1.25 -15.42
CA ILE A 209 2.32 0.86 -14.07
C ILE A 209 3.47 0.10 -13.40
N LYS A 210 3.82 0.51 -12.17
CA LYS A 210 4.80 -0.19 -11.33
C LYS A 210 4.09 -0.96 -10.22
N VAL A 211 4.48 -2.23 -10.03
CA VAL A 211 3.89 -3.11 -9.03
C VAL A 211 5.00 -3.66 -8.15
N ASN A 212 4.97 -3.40 -6.84
CA ASN A 212 6.00 -3.84 -5.92
C ASN A 212 5.42 -4.31 -4.59
N ALA A 213 6.16 -5.17 -3.89
CA ALA A 213 5.89 -5.59 -2.53
C ALA A 213 6.70 -4.74 -1.53
N ALA A 214 6.05 -4.31 -0.45
CA ALA A 214 6.65 -3.54 0.63
C ALA A 214 6.75 -4.37 1.91
N HIS A 215 7.95 -4.48 2.49
CA HIS A 215 8.12 -4.90 3.87
C HIS A 215 8.22 -3.65 4.76
N PRO A 216 7.30 -3.46 5.71
CA PRO A 216 7.31 -2.28 6.60
C PRO A 216 8.41 -2.36 7.69
N GLY A 217 8.96 -3.54 7.96
CA GLY A 217 9.75 -3.84 9.15
C GLY A 217 8.90 -4.47 10.24
N TRP A 218 9.48 -4.67 11.43
CA TRP A 218 8.76 -5.06 12.64
C TRP A 218 8.42 -3.79 13.42
N VAL A 219 7.14 -3.40 13.34
CA VAL A 219 6.64 -2.06 13.68
C VAL A 219 5.68 -2.13 14.87
N LYS A 220 5.75 -1.18 15.80
CA LYS A 220 4.84 -1.02 16.95
C LYS A 220 3.42 -0.72 16.49
N THR A 221 2.63 -1.76 16.35
CA THR A 221 1.22 -1.72 15.95
C THR A 221 0.48 -2.82 16.69
N ASP A 222 -0.84 -2.87 16.59
CA ASP A 222 -1.65 -3.97 17.16
C ASP A 222 -1.18 -5.35 16.66
N LEU A 223 -0.63 -5.43 15.45
CA LEU A 223 -0.14 -6.65 14.85
C LEU A 223 1.31 -6.96 15.27
N GLY A 224 2.18 -5.96 15.32
CA GLY A 224 3.59 -6.14 15.64
C GLY A 224 3.90 -6.17 17.14
N GLY A 225 2.98 -5.67 17.98
CA GLY A 225 3.13 -5.58 19.43
C GLY A 225 4.04 -4.43 19.88
N GLU A 226 4.01 -4.16 21.19
CA GLU A 226 4.79 -3.08 21.79
C GLU A 226 6.30 -3.32 21.81
N GLN A 227 6.72 -4.59 21.68
CA GLN A 227 8.13 -4.98 21.69
C GLN A 227 8.81 -4.77 20.33
N ALA A 228 8.07 -4.40 19.30
CA ALA A 228 8.63 -4.12 18.00
C ALA A 228 9.64 -2.96 18.08
N PRO A 229 10.78 -3.06 17.36
CA PRO A 229 11.84 -2.05 17.47
C PRO A 229 11.59 -0.78 16.68
N MET A 230 10.65 -0.82 15.69
CA MET A 230 10.41 0.30 14.80
C MET A 230 9.15 1.07 15.18
N GLU A 231 9.22 2.39 15.09
CA GLU A 231 8.05 3.27 15.19
C GLU A 231 7.23 3.23 13.92
N VAL A 232 5.96 3.64 14.01
CA VAL A 232 5.01 3.57 12.89
C VAL A 232 5.44 4.49 11.74
N GLU A 233 6.08 5.61 12.06
CA GLU A 233 6.62 6.58 11.12
C GLU A 233 7.66 5.95 10.17
N ASP A 234 8.54 5.14 10.71
CA ASP A 234 9.55 4.43 9.91
C ASP A 234 8.92 3.29 9.11
N GLY A 235 7.95 2.59 9.71
CA GLY A 235 7.22 1.50 9.07
C GLY A 235 6.46 1.90 7.81
N ALA A 236 6.02 3.15 7.70
CA ALA A 236 5.32 3.67 6.54
C ALA A 236 6.24 3.99 5.34
N LYS A 237 7.53 4.28 5.58
CA LYS A 237 8.45 4.84 4.57
C LYS A 237 8.58 4.00 3.31
N THR A 238 8.61 2.67 3.42
CA THR A 238 8.69 1.79 2.24
C THR A 238 7.45 1.95 1.35
N SER A 239 6.26 1.95 1.95
CA SER A 239 5.00 2.12 1.22
C SER A 239 4.89 3.50 0.59
N VAL A 240 5.30 4.56 1.29
CA VAL A 240 5.32 5.94 0.78
C VAL A 240 6.25 6.05 -0.43
N TRP A 241 7.49 5.57 -0.32
CA TRP A 241 8.44 5.58 -1.43
C TRP A 241 7.93 4.82 -2.65
N LEU A 242 7.38 3.60 -2.47
CA LEU A 242 6.85 2.80 -3.58
C LEU A 242 5.58 3.43 -4.19
N ALA A 243 4.78 4.12 -3.40
CA ALA A 243 3.56 4.80 -3.85
C ALA A 243 3.85 6.00 -4.77
N THR A 244 5.03 6.61 -4.62
CA THR A 244 5.43 7.84 -5.32
C THR A 244 6.59 7.65 -6.30
N LEU A 245 6.91 6.39 -6.66
CA LEU A 245 8.01 6.07 -7.58
C LEU A 245 7.94 6.89 -8.88
N PRO A 246 9.10 7.37 -9.39
CA PRO A 246 9.18 7.97 -10.71
C PRO A 246 8.92 6.95 -11.83
N ALA A 247 8.82 7.41 -13.07
CA ALA A 247 8.51 6.56 -14.23
C ALA A 247 9.57 5.48 -14.49
N ASP A 248 10.83 5.76 -14.18
CA ASP A 248 11.97 4.85 -14.28
C ASP A 248 12.20 3.98 -13.03
N GLY A 249 11.33 4.11 -12.03
CA GLY A 249 11.39 3.33 -10.79
C GLY A 249 11.22 1.82 -10.99
N PRO A 250 11.58 1.02 -9.97
CA PRO A 250 11.52 -0.44 -10.04
C PRO A 250 10.08 -0.97 -10.17
N THR A 251 9.96 -2.17 -10.75
CA THR A 251 8.72 -2.97 -10.76
C THR A 251 9.06 -4.44 -10.56
N GLY A 252 8.15 -5.21 -9.98
CA GLY A 252 8.34 -6.63 -9.73
C GLY A 252 9.41 -6.91 -8.66
N GLY A 253 9.58 -6.00 -7.70
CA GLY A 253 10.54 -6.14 -6.61
C GLY A 253 9.87 -6.21 -5.23
N PHE A 254 10.62 -6.72 -4.26
CA PHE A 254 10.30 -6.76 -2.84
C PHE A 254 11.30 -5.88 -2.09
N PHE A 255 10.80 -4.93 -1.30
CA PHE A 255 11.65 -3.89 -0.74
C PHE A 255 11.38 -3.66 0.76
N HIS A 256 12.46 -3.33 1.49
CA HIS A 256 12.42 -2.68 2.80
C HIS A 256 13.20 -1.38 2.72
N MET A 257 12.57 -0.27 3.10
CA MET A 257 13.10 1.06 2.82
C MET A 257 13.36 1.21 1.31
N ARG A 258 14.61 1.20 0.87
CA ARG A 258 14.99 1.21 -0.56
C ARG A 258 15.79 -0.02 -0.96
N ASP A 259 16.07 -0.90 0.01
CA ASP A 259 16.84 -2.11 -0.21
C ASP A 259 15.94 -3.22 -0.76
N ARG A 260 16.45 -3.93 -1.76
CA ARG A 260 15.76 -5.08 -2.34
C ARG A 260 15.96 -6.30 -1.46
N LEU A 261 14.85 -6.93 -1.10
CA LEU A 261 14.83 -8.17 -0.33
C LEU A 261 14.74 -9.40 -1.25
N PRO A 262 15.25 -10.56 -0.82
CA PRO A 262 15.01 -11.83 -1.49
C PRO A 262 13.56 -12.28 -1.28
N TRP A 263 13.03 -12.98 -2.29
CA TRP A 263 11.70 -13.58 -2.26
C TRP A 263 11.59 -14.79 -1.33
#